data_a759cf6f7c4e350161b807e89a100391
#
_entry.id   a759cf6f7c4e350161b807e89a100391
#
_cell.length_a   1.000
_cell.length_b   1.000
_cell.length_c   1.000
_cell.angle_alpha   90.00
_cell.angle_beta   90.00
_cell.angle_gamma   90.00
#
_symmetry.space_group_name_H-M   'P 1'
#
loop_
_entity.id
_entity.type
_entity.pdbx_description
1 polymer ?
#
loop_
_entity_poly.entity_id
_entity_poly.type
_entity_poly.pdbx_seq_one_letter_code
_entity_poly.pdbx_strand_id
1 'polypeptide(L)'
;MTVKQNTYFSPIDNLSYLDHFIFNLKLIIVVVFSMPLILAVIVFGKIIPFLGKWLPVIFHKLIIWLLSVRIEYEGEINRSSDCNLFISNHLSYLDIPILGSMYPLRFVAKSEVETWPLFGFLAKLARTIFISRTRSTSLEQKYKILKSLSSGEKIFIFPEGTTSDGNRVLDFKSSSFSALEGKNLIIQPIVILYSELNGIPINRWLRPVIAW
;
A
#
# COMPACT_ATOMS: atom_id res chain seq x y z
N MET A 1 -6.41 18.40 43.92
CA MET A 1 -6.25 17.43 42.84
C MET A 1 -5.89 18.23 41.57
N THR A 2 -4.60 18.41 41.28
CA THR A 2 -4.10 19.30 40.23
C THR A 2 -4.02 18.50 38.96
N VAL A 3 -4.93 18.80 38.02
CA VAL A 3 -4.90 18.24 36.66
C VAL A 3 -3.73 18.90 35.95
N LYS A 4 -2.61 18.17 35.76
CA LYS A 4 -1.57 18.57 34.83
C LYS A 4 -2.18 18.53 33.43
N GLN A 5 -2.38 19.68 32.80
CA GLN A 5 -2.59 19.77 31.37
C GLN A 5 -1.33 19.23 30.69
N ASN A 6 -1.39 18.01 30.14
CA ASN A 6 -0.41 17.55 29.21
C ASN A 6 -0.54 18.42 27.96
N THR A 7 0.36 19.36 27.79
CA THR A 7 0.57 20.07 26.52
C THR A 7 0.96 18.99 25.50
N TYR A 8 0.02 18.64 24.62
CA TYR A 8 0.27 17.78 23.50
C TYR A 8 1.20 18.54 22.55
N PHE A 9 2.47 18.20 22.53
CA PHE A 9 3.38 18.62 21.48
C PHE A 9 2.93 17.96 20.19
N SER A 10 2.49 18.75 19.21
CA SER A 10 2.35 18.29 17.85
C SER A 10 3.75 17.90 17.35
N PRO A 11 3.96 16.67 16.83
CA PRO A 11 5.25 16.26 16.28
C PRO A 11 5.69 17.16 15.11
N ILE A 12 4.79 17.97 14.57
CA ILE A 12 4.99 18.83 13.40
C ILE A 12 5.55 20.21 13.81
N ASP A 13 5.25 20.65 15.05
CA ASP A 13 5.57 22.04 15.47
C ASP A 13 7.07 22.27 15.80
N ASN A 14 7.91 21.22 15.77
CA ASN A 14 9.32 21.27 16.14
C ASN A 14 10.28 20.87 15.01
N LEU A 15 9.85 20.87 13.74
CA LEU A 15 10.75 20.61 12.63
C LEU A 15 11.73 21.80 12.46
N SER A 16 13.03 21.49 12.54
CA SER A 16 14.08 22.48 12.30
C SER A 16 14.18 22.85 10.81
N TYR A 17 14.80 23.99 10.51
CA TYR A 17 15.11 24.35 9.11
C TYR A 17 15.93 23.27 8.41
N LEU A 18 16.78 22.57 9.15
CA LEU A 18 17.56 21.44 8.63
C LEU A 18 16.66 20.26 8.22
N ASP A 19 15.64 19.94 9.00
CA ASP A 19 14.69 18.86 8.69
C ASP A 19 13.91 19.19 7.41
N HIS A 20 13.45 20.42 7.25
CA HIS A 20 12.81 20.88 6.02
C HIS A 20 13.76 20.83 4.83
N PHE A 21 15.02 21.24 5.00
CA PHE A 21 16.02 21.19 3.94
C PHE A 21 16.29 19.73 3.52
N ILE A 22 16.51 18.83 4.49
CA ILE A 22 16.74 17.41 4.22
C ILE A 22 15.54 16.78 3.52
N PHE A 23 14.31 17.08 3.97
CA PHE A 23 13.10 16.57 3.33
C PHE A 23 12.97 17.06 1.88
N ASN A 24 13.19 18.36 1.63
CA ASN A 24 13.12 18.92 0.27
C ASN A 24 14.20 18.32 -0.63
N LEU A 25 15.42 18.12 -0.12
CA LEU A 25 16.48 17.44 -0.87
C LEU A 25 16.10 16.01 -1.23
N LYS A 26 15.57 15.24 -0.27
CA LYS A 26 15.06 13.89 -0.52
C LYS A 26 13.92 13.89 -1.54
N LEU A 27 13.00 14.84 -1.45
CA LEU A 27 11.90 14.98 -2.41
C LEU A 27 12.41 15.20 -3.83
N ILE A 28 13.39 16.10 -4.01
CA ILE A 28 14.02 16.32 -5.32
C ILE A 28 14.66 15.03 -5.83
N ILE A 29 15.40 14.32 -4.98
CA ILE A 29 16.01 13.04 -5.35
C ILE A 29 14.94 12.05 -5.80
N VAL A 30 13.84 11.88 -5.02
CA VAL A 30 12.77 10.96 -5.38
C VAL A 30 12.12 11.34 -6.71
N VAL A 31 11.84 12.62 -6.94
CA VAL A 31 11.26 13.10 -8.20
C VAL A 31 12.20 12.79 -9.37
N VAL A 32 13.48 13.15 -9.25
CA VAL A 32 14.50 12.92 -10.31
C VAL A 32 14.64 11.43 -10.64
N PHE A 33 14.71 10.56 -9.63
CA PHE A 33 14.89 9.12 -9.85
C PHE A 33 13.58 8.41 -10.23
N SER A 34 12.42 8.91 -9.81
CA SER A 34 11.13 8.28 -10.19
C SER A 34 10.75 8.58 -11.63
N MET A 35 11.12 9.72 -12.20
CA MET A 35 10.79 10.06 -13.59
C MET A 35 11.30 9.03 -14.61
N PRO A 36 12.59 8.64 -14.63
CA PRO A 36 13.07 7.60 -15.53
C PRO A 36 12.44 6.23 -15.24
N LEU A 37 12.14 5.91 -13.97
CA LEU A 37 11.44 4.67 -13.63
C LEU A 37 10.02 4.64 -14.23
N ILE A 38 9.28 5.73 -14.08
CA ILE A 38 7.94 5.89 -14.65
C ILE A 38 8.01 5.75 -16.17
N LEU A 39 8.95 6.46 -16.82
CA LEU A 39 9.14 6.38 -18.25
C LEU A 39 9.48 4.94 -18.72
N ALA A 40 10.36 4.26 -17.98
CA ALA A 40 10.71 2.87 -18.27
C ALA A 40 9.51 1.92 -18.15
N VAL A 41 8.62 2.12 -17.17
CA VAL A 41 7.38 1.34 -17.06
C VAL A 41 6.45 1.62 -18.24
N ILE A 42 6.29 2.88 -18.64
CA ILE A 42 5.44 3.27 -19.77
C ILE A 42 5.94 2.64 -21.08
N VAL A 43 7.24 2.74 -21.34
CA VAL A 43 7.83 2.30 -22.62
C VAL A 43 8.03 0.79 -22.66
N PHE A 44 8.60 0.22 -21.61
CA PHE A 44 9.06 -1.18 -21.60
C PHE A 44 8.22 -2.13 -20.75
N GLY A 45 7.39 -1.61 -19.84
CA GLY A 45 6.69 -2.44 -18.85
C GLY A 45 5.72 -3.47 -19.44
N LYS A 46 5.20 -3.22 -20.65
CA LYS A 46 4.36 -4.18 -21.40
C LYS A 46 5.19 -5.19 -22.18
N ILE A 47 6.36 -4.77 -22.69
CA ILE A 47 7.25 -5.57 -23.53
C ILE A 47 8.13 -6.46 -22.67
N ILE A 48 8.61 -5.95 -21.54
CA ILE A 48 9.48 -6.64 -20.60
C ILE A 48 8.72 -6.81 -19.27
N PRO A 49 8.01 -7.93 -19.07
CA PRO A 49 7.15 -8.12 -17.87
C PRO A 49 7.91 -7.99 -16.55
N PHE A 50 9.19 -8.32 -16.52
CA PHE A 50 10.05 -8.12 -15.36
C PHE A 50 10.12 -6.65 -14.95
N LEU A 51 10.33 -5.73 -15.87
CA LEU A 51 10.37 -4.29 -15.57
C LEU A 51 9.02 -3.80 -15.05
N GLY A 52 7.92 -4.21 -15.69
CA GLY A 52 6.57 -3.84 -15.25
C GLY A 52 6.23 -4.32 -13.84
N LYS A 53 6.88 -5.39 -13.35
CA LYS A 53 6.69 -5.92 -12.00
C LYS A 53 7.60 -5.26 -10.96
N TRP A 54 8.88 -5.06 -11.29
CA TRP A 54 9.88 -4.67 -10.30
C TRP A 54 10.11 -3.16 -10.19
N LEU A 55 9.89 -2.40 -11.25
CA LEU A 55 10.05 -0.94 -11.17
C LEU A 55 9.10 -0.28 -10.15
N PRO A 56 7.82 -0.68 -10.01
CA PRO A 56 6.97 -0.20 -8.92
C PRO A 56 7.53 -0.49 -7.53
N VAL A 57 8.19 -1.64 -7.33
CA VAL A 57 8.84 -1.96 -6.04
C VAL A 57 9.95 -0.96 -5.72
N ILE A 58 10.78 -0.63 -6.71
CA ILE A 58 11.84 0.38 -6.55
C ILE A 58 11.24 1.74 -6.22
N PHE A 59 10.18 2.13 -6.93
CA PHE A 59 9.45 3.37 -6.65
C PHE A 59 8.92 3.41 -5.21
N HIS A 60 8.27 2.34 -4.75
CA HIS A 60 7.79 2.24 -3.38
C HIS A 60 8.95 2.35 -2.35
N LYS A 61 10.09 1.73 -2.61
CA LYS A 61 11.29 1.87 -1.76
C LYS A 61 11.79 3.31 -1.69
N LEU A 62 11.76 4.05 -2.81
CA LEU A 62 12.10 5.48 -2.81
C LEU A 62 11.12 6.29 -1.96
N ILE A 63 9.82 6.00 -2.02
CA ILE A 63 8.82 6.66 -1.16
C ILE A 63 9.06 6.34 0.33
N ILE A 64 9.32 5.09 0.69
CA ILE A 64 9.64 4.69 2.06
C ILE A 64 10.90 5.42 2.57
N TRP A 65 11.93 5.51 1.74
CA TRP A 65 13.14 6.25 2.07
C TRP A 65 12.89 7.77 2.21
N LEU A 66 12.10 8.37 1.30
CA LEU A 66 11.71 9.78 1.38
C LEU A 66 11.03 10.10 2.72
N LEU A 67 10.06 9.29 3.09
CA LEU A 67 9.27 9.46 4.29
C LEU A 67 10.02 9.02 5.56
N SER A 68 11.25 8.49 5.42
CA SER A 68 12.05 7.96 6.54
C SER A 68 11.31 6.89 7.35
N VAL A 69 10.46 6.08 6.68
CA VAL A 69 9.72 5.00 7.32
C VAL A 69 10.67 3.85 7.62
N ARG A 70 10.73 3.46 8.88
CA ARG A 70 11.43 2.25 9.33
C ARG A 70 10.45 1.10 9.36
N ILE A 71 10.77 0.01 8.68
CA ILE A 71 9.94 -1.19 8.64
C ILE A 71 10.63 -2.28 9.44
N GLU A 72 9.93 -2.82 10.42
CA GLU A 72 10.35 -3.99 11.18
C GLU A 72 9.46 -5.18 10.76
N TYR A 73 10.07 -6.35 10.64
CA TYR A 73 9.39 -7.54 10.16
C TYR A 73 9.41 -8.61 11.23
N GLU A 74 8.25 -9.19 11.47
CA GLU A 74 8.11 -10.43 12.23
C GLU A 74 7.55 -11.51 11.30
N GLY A 75 8.18 -12.69 11.26
CA GLY A 75 7.82 -13.78 10.36
C GLY A 75 8.43 -13.64 8.96
N GLU A 76 7.98 -14.46 8.05
CA GLU A 76 8.47 -14.55 6.68
C GLU A 76 7.37 -14.36 5.64
N ILE A 77 7.71 -13.67 4.54
CA ILE A 77 6.83 -13.61 3.38
C ILE A 77 6.95 -14.92 2.60
N ASN A 78 5.84 -15.59 2.44
CA ASN A 78 5.79 -16.77 1.57
C ASN A 78 5.99 -16.37 0.12
N ARG A 79 7.18 -16.64 -0.40
CA ARG A 79 7.58 -16.35 -1.79
C ARG A 79 7.34 -17.53 -2.73
N SER A 80 6.78 -18.64 -2.25
CA SER A 80 6.50 -19.79 -3.09
C SER A 80 5.56 -19.42 -4.24
N SER A 81 5.63 -20.16 -5.33
CA SER A 81 4.73 -20.00 -6.48
C SER A 81 3.26 -20.24 -6.10
N ASP A 82 3.04 -21.05 -5.07
CA ASP A 82 1.70 -21.49 -4.68
C ASP A 82 0.94 -20.46 -3.86
N CYS A 83 1.66 -19.58 -3.12
CA CYS A 83 1.06 -18.48 -2.37
C CYS A 83 0.88 -17.25 -3.25
N ASN A 84 -0.30 -17.09 -3.81
CA ASN A 84 -0.60 -16.01 -4.74
C ASN A 84 -1.56 -14.94 -4.18
N LEU A 85 -2.09 -15.15 -2.97
CA LEU A 85 -3.03 -14.22 -2.33
C LEU A 85 -2.50 -13.77 -0.97
N PHE A 86 -2.42 -12.46 -0.80
CA PHE A 86 -2.04 -11.79 0.44
C PHE A 86 -3.21 -10.95 0.92
N ILE A 87 -3.47 -10.96 2.21
CA ILE A 87 -4.52 -10.15 2.84
C ILE A 87 -3.96 -9.43 4.06
N SER A 88 -4.45 -8.22 4.34
CA SER A 88 -4.07 -7.46 5.53
C SER A 88 -5.21 -6.57 6.00
N ASN A 89 -5.13 -6.14 7.27
CA ASN A 89 -5.82 -4.95 7.74
C ASN A 89 -5.34 -3.70 6.98
N HIS A 90 -6.12 -2.64 6.99
CA HIS A 90 -5.83 -1.40 6.26
C HIS A 90 -5.92 -0.19 7.18
N LEU A 91 -4.80 0.48 7.39
CA LEU A 91 -4.69 1.58 8.34
C LEU A 91 -4.46 2.93 7.66
N SER A 92 -3.70 2.93 6.54
CA SER A 92 -3.24 4.16 5.92
C SER A 92 -2.97 3.96 4.42
N TYR A 93 -2.93 5.04 3.66
CA TYR A 93 -2.37 5.01 2.30
C TYR A 93 -0.89 4.61 2.28
N LEU A 94 -0.17 4.76 3.40
CA LEU A 94 1.22 4.29 3.54
C LEU A 94 1.34 2.76 3.49
N ASP A 95 0.27 2.02 3.74
CA ASP A 95 0.28 0.56 3.63
C ASP A 95 0.68 0.12 2.22
N ILE A 96 0.27 0.89 1.19
CA ILE A 96 0.57 0.58 -0.21
C ILE A 96 2.08 0.62 -0.50
N PRO A 97 2.81 1.73 -0.23
CA PRO A 97 4.25 1.74 -0.46
C PRO A 97 5.02 0.83 0.50
N ILE A 98 4.57 0.62 1.75
CA ILE A 98 5.19 -0.32 2.67
C ILE A 98 5.16 -1.73 2.08
N LEU A 99 3.99 -2.25 1.78
CA LEU A 99 3.80 -3.59 1.23
C LEU A 99 4.39 -3.74 -0.17
N GLY A 100 4.18 -2.73 -1.03
CA GLY A 100 4.70 -2.71 -2.39
C GLY A 100 6.22 -2.60 -2.47
N SER A 101 6.91 -2.15 -1.40
CA SER A 101 8.37 -2.16 -1.31
C SER A 101 8.95 -3.53 -1.02
N MET A 102 8.15 -4.46 -0.50
CA MET A 102 8.59 -5.79 -0.06
C MET A 102 8.68 -6.78 -1.22
N TYR A 103 7.68 -6.76 -2.10
CA TYR A 103 7.54 -7.71 -3.20
C TYR A 103 6.68 -7.13 -4.33
N PRO A 104 6.82 -7.64 -5.59
CA PRO A 104 5.93 -7.27 -6.68
C PRO A 104 4.50 -7.78 -6.44
N LEU A 105 3.66 -6.92 -5.87
CA LEU A 105 2.27 -7.20 -5.57
C LEU A 105 1.34 -6.45 -6.52
N ARG A 106 0.21 -7.06 -6.88
CA ARG A 106 -0.89 -6.37 -7.54
C ARG A 106 -1.97 -6.07 -6.52
N PHE A 107 -2.11 -4.82 -6.17
CA PHE A 107 -3.15 -4.38 -5.26
C PHE A 107 -4.52 -4.42 -5.93
N VAL A 108 -5.54 -4.72 -5.14
CA VAL A 108 -6.94 -4.56 -5.53
C VAL A 108 -7.47 -3.30 -4.87
N ALA A 109 -7.96 -2.36 -5.68
CA ALA A 109 -8.49 -1.08 -5.22
C ALA A 109 -9.90 -0.84 -5.77
N LYS A 110 -10.63 0.10 -5.16
CA LYS A 110 -11.91 0.56 -5.68
C LYS A 110 -11.72 1.31 -6.99
N SER A 111 -12.71 1.20 -7.90
CA SER A 111 -12.70 1.90 -9.20
C SER A 111 -12.57 3.42 -9.06
N GLU A 112 -13.10 4.00 -7.99
CA GLU A 112 -13.01 5.45 -7.75
C GLU A 112 -11.55 5.93 -7.63
N VAL A 113 -10.66 5.09 -7.10
CA VAL A 113 -9.22 5.41 -6.99
C VAL A 113 -8.58 5.60 -8.36
N GLU A 114 -9.10 4.93 -9.39
CA GLU A 114 -8.59 5.03 -10.76
C GLU A 114 -8.66 6.46 -11.31
N THR A 115 -9.62 7.24 -10.85
CA THR A 115 -9.87 8.63 -11.30
C THR A 115 -9.12 9.67 -10.47
N TRP A 116 -8.45 9.27 -9.39
CA TRP A 116 -7.71 10.22 -8.55
C TRP A 116 -6.52 10.78 -9.31
N PRO A 117 -6.35 12.12 -9.32
CA PRO A 117 -5.18 12.75 -9.92
C PRO A 117 -3.90 12.15 -9.34
N LEU A 118 -2.90 11.92 -10.17
CA LEU A 118 -1.60 11.33 -9.84
C LEU A 118 -1.69 9.91 -9.26
N PHE A 119 -2.43 9.69 -8.18
CA PHE A 119 -2.54 8.37 -7.51
C PHE A 119 -3.16 7.32 -8.42
N GLY A 120 -4.23 7.64 -9.15
CA GLY A 120 -4.84 6.73 -10.12
C GLY A 120 -3.88 6.38 -11.25
N PHE A 121 -3.11 7.35 -11.74
CA PHE A 121 -2.08 7.12 -12.75
C PHE A 121 -0.97 6.18 -12.22
N LEU A 122 -0.42 6.45 -11.03
CA LEU A 122 0.60 5.61 -10.41
C LEU A 122 0.08 4.21 -10.11
N ALA A 123 -1.16 4.08 -9.64
CA ALA A 123 -1.81 2.80 -9.40
C ALA A 123 -1.96 1.98 -10.70
N LYS A 124 -2.29 2.63 -11.83
CA LYS A 124 -2.31 1.96 -13.15
C LYS A 124 -0.93 1.45 -13.55
N LEU A 125 0.11 2.26 -13.36
CA LEU A 125 1.49 1.85 -13.63
C LEU A 125 1.92 0.68 -12.73
N ALA A 126 1.50 0.69 -11.48
CA ALA A 126 1.70 -0.42 -10.53
C ALA A 126 0.79 -1.63 -10.82
N ARG A 127 0.02 -1.60 -11.92
CA ARG A 127 -0.83 -2.69 -12.39
C ARG A 127 -1.95 -3.06 -11.42
N THR A 128 -2.43 -2.10 -10.62
CA THR A 128 -3.54 -2.27 -9.68
C THR A 128 -4.78 -2.78 -10.41
N ILE A 129 -5.51 -3.70 -9.78
CA ILE A 129 -6.79 -4.21 -10.27
C ILE A 129 -7.89 -3.34 -9.65
N PHE A 130 -8.57 -2.56 -10.48
CA PHE A 130 -9.68 -1.74 -10.02
C PHE A 130 -10.98 -2.54 -10.06
N ILE A 131 -11.74 -2.50 -8.96
CA ILE A 131 -13.02 -3.17 -8.81
C ILE A 131 -14.12 -2.16 -8.52
N SER A 132 -15.21 -2.27 -9.27
CA SER A 132 -16.45 -1.51 -9.03
C SER A 132 -17.43 -2.33 -8.22
N ARG A 133 -18.32 -1.67 -7.49
CA ARG A 133 -19.40 -2.33 -6.74
C ARG A 133 -20.63 -2.64 -7.60
N THR A 134 -20.60 -2.28 -8.89
CA THR A 134 -21.71 -2.53 -9.81
C THR A 134 -21.73 -3.98 -10.28
N ARG A 135 -22.92 -4.60 -10.27
CA ARG A 135 -23.09 -6.00 -10.72
C ARG A 135 -22.69 -6.20 -12.18
N SER A 136 -22.88 -5.19 -13.04
CA SER A 136 -22.59 -5.28 -14.46
C SER A 136 -21.10 -5.52 -14.79
N THR A 137 -20.19 -5.10 -13.91
CA THR A 137 -18.74 -5.25 -14.11
C THR A 137 -18.12 -6.40 -13.30
N SER A 138 -18.92 -7.09 -12.50
CA SER A 138 -18.42 -8.11 -11.56
C SER A 138 -17.73 -9.30 -12.26
N LEU A 139 -18.25 -9.74 -13.39
CA LEU A 139 -17.66 -10.85 -14.16
C LEU A 139 -16.31 -10.48 -14.76
N GLU A 140 -16.18 -9.27 -15.33
CA GLU A 140 -14.91 -8.79 -15.87
C GLU A 140 -13.84 -8.65 -14.79
N GLN A 141 -14.24 -8.14 -13.63
CA GLN A 141 -13.35 -7.99 -12.48
C GLN A 141 -12.89 -9.34 -11.94
N LYS A 142 -13.82 -10.28 -11.79
CA LYS A 142 -13.53 -11.68 -11.44
C LYS A 142 -12.53 -12.28 -12.44
N TYR A 143 -12.76 -12.08 -13.73
CA TYR A 143 -11.85 -12.54 -14.77
C TYR A 143 -10.44 -11.95 -14.63
N LYS A 144 -10.31 -10.64 -14.39
CA LYS A 144 -9.02 -9.96 -14.19
C LYS A 144 -8.24 -10.54 -13.01
N ILE A 145 -8.91 -10.77 -11.88
CA ILE A 145 -8.31 -11.37 -10.69
C ILE A 145 -7.85 -12.79 -10.99
N LEU A 146 -8.74 -13.62 -11.54
CA LEU A 146 -8.43 -15.03 -11.84
C LEU A 146 -7.31 -15.16 -12.88
N LYS A 147 -7.32 -14.32 -13.91
CA LYS A 147 -6.24 -14.28 -14.91
C LYS A 147 -4.89 -13.92 -14.28
N SER A 148 -4.87 -12.99 -13.35
CA SER A 148 -3.64 -12.62 -12.64
C SER A 148 -3.13 -13.76 -11.77
N LEU A 149 -4.02 -14.43 -11.03
CA LEU A 149 -3.66 -15.59 -10.22
C LEU A 149 -3.12 -16.74 -11.08
N SER A 150 -3.79 -17.06 -12.20
CA SER A 150 -3.36 -18.13 -13.10
C SER A 150 -2.01 -17.83 -13.80
N SER A 151 -1.64 -16.57 -13.93
CA SER A 151 -0.32 -16.16 -14.46
C SER A 151 0.77 -16.09 -13.37
N GLY A 152 0.49 -16.59 -12.17
CA GLY A 152 1.44 -16.60 -11.05
C GLY A 152 1.72 -15.22 -10.44
N GLU A 153 0.84 -14.25 -10.69
CA GLU A 153 0.96 -12.94 -10.05
C GLU A 153 0.44 -13.00 -8.62
N LYS A 154 1.11 -12.25 -7.74
CA LYS A 154 0.71 -12.16 -6.34
C LYS A 154 -0.25 -10.99 -6.15
N ILE A 155 -1.46 -11.31 -5.68
CA ILE A 155 -2.53 -10.34 -5.46
C ILE A 155 -2.57 -9.96 -3.99
N PHE A 156 -2.79 -8.70 -3.73
CA PHE A 156 -2.95 -8.15 -2.38
C PHE A 156 -4.33 -7.50 -2.22
N ILE A 157 -5.04 -7.92 -1.18
CA ILE A 157 -6.39 -7.42 -0.88
C ILE A 157 -6.44 -6.90 0.56
N PHE A 158 -7.06 -5.74 0.73
CA PHE A 158 -7.51 -5.24 2.03
C PHE A 158 -9.00 -5.58 2.20
N PRO A 159 -9.35 -6.67 2.88
CA PRO A 159 -10.72 -7.16 2.89
C PRO A 159 -11.67 -6.27 3.71
N GLU A 160 -11.16 -5.38 4.55
CA GLU A 160 -11.95 -4.33 5.22
C GLU A 160 -12.59 -3.37 4.21
N GLY A 161 -11.97 -3.19 3.03
CA GLY A 161 -12.45 -2.31 1.96
C GLY A 161 -12.48 -0.84 2.31
N THR A 162 -11.86 -0.44 3.40
CA THR A 162 -11.63 0.94 3.85
C THR A 162 -10.50 0.96 4.85
N THR A 163 -9.88 2.12 5.07
CA THR A 163 -8.94 2.32 6.16
C THR A 163 -9.65 2.34 7.51
N SER A 164 -9.01 1.84 8.55
CA SER A 164 -9.47 1.87 9.94
C SER A 164 -8.59 2.81 10.79
N ASP A 165 -9.05 3.13 11.99
CA ASP A 165 -8.29 3.90 12.98
C ASP A 165 -7.18 3.07 13.68
N GLY A 166 -7.03 1.79 13.32
CA GLY A 166 -6.03 0.88 13.87
C GLY A 166 -6.31 0.41 15.31
N ASN A 167 -7.44 0.78 15.92
CA ASN A 167 -7.83 0.28 17.23
C ASN A 167 -8.35 -1.15 17.18
N ARG A 168 -8.82 -1.56 16.02
CA ARG A 168 -9.33 -2.90 15.73
C ARG A 168 -9.21 -3.19 14.24
N VAL A 169 -9.21 -4.45 13.88
CA VAL A 169 -9.45 -4.91 12.51
C VAL A 169 -10.96 -4.84 12.27
N LEU A 170 -11.36 -4.19 11.17
CA LEU A 170 -12.77 -4.12 10.78
C LEU A 170 -13.24 -5.44 10.19
N ASP A 171 -14.56 -5.64 10.13
CA ASP A 171 -15.15 -6.82 9.54
C ASP A 171 -14.76 -6.98 8.07
N PHE A 172 -14.32 -8.17 7.71
CA PHE A 172 -13.96 -8.49 6.35
C PHE A 172 -15.21 -8.62 5.48
N LYS A 173 -15.21 -7.89 4.37
CA LYS A 173 -16.32 -7.92 3.42
C LYS A 173 -16.23 -9.20 2.57
N SER A 174 -17.26 -10.02 2.61
CA SER A 174 -17.37 -11.24 1.79
C SER A 174 -17.20 -10.94 0.29
N SER A 175 -17.66 -9.76 -0.17
CA SER A 175 -17.49 -9.30 -1.54
C SER A 175 -16.02 -9.18 -1.97
N SER A 176 -15.09 -8.97 -1.06
CA SER A 176 -13.65 -8.95 -1.34
C SER A 176 -13.12 -10.30 -1.80
N PHE A 177 -13.79 -11.38 -1.46
CA PHE A 177 -13.41 -12.75 -1.78
C PHE A 177 -14.28 -13.38 -2.87
N SER A 178 -15.35 -12.73 -3.32
CA SER A 178 -16.31 -13.29 -4.27
C SER A 178 -15.69 -13.77 -5.59
N ALA A 179 -14.61 -13.13 -6.04
CA ALA A 179 -13.87 -13.56 -7.22
C ALA A 179 -13.09 -14.88 -7.00
N LEU A 180 -12.83 -15.24 -5.76
CA LEU A 180 -11.97 -16.36 -5.35
C LEU A 180 -12.77 -17.58 -4.89
N GLU A 181 -14.08 -17.47 -4.85
CA GLU A 181 -14.98 -18.53 -4.41
C GLU A 181 -14.79 -19.83 -5.23
N GLY A 182 -14.71 -20.96 -4.54
CA GLY A 182 -14.48 -22.26 -5.15
C GLY A 182 -13.06 -22.51 -5.66
N LYS A 183 -12.08 -21.62 -5.33
CA LYS A 183 -10.68 -21.80 -5.66
C LYS A 183 -9.89 -22.31 -4.46
N ASN A 184 -9.03 -23.29 -4.70
CA ASN A 184 -8.06 -23.74 -3.70
C ASN A 184 -6.83 -22.82 -3.76
N LEU A 185 -6.75 -21.85 -2.85
CA LEU A 185 -5.69 -20.85 -2.81
C LEU A 185 -4.98 -20.88 -1.46
N ILE A 186 -3.67 -20.76 -1.51
CA ILE A 186 -2.86 -20.51 -0.31
C ILE A 186 -2.87 -19.00 -0.06
N ILE A 187 -3.36 -18.63 1.13
CA ILE A 187 -3.49 -17.23 1.54
C ILE A 187 -2.46 -16.95 2.62
N GLN A 188 -1.71 -15.87 2.46
CA GLN A 188 -0.86 -15.35 3.50
C GLN A 188 -1.49 -14.12 4.15
N PRO A 189 -1.91 -14.20 5.43
CA PRO A 189 -2.27 -13.03 6.19
C PRO A 189 -1.03 -12.23 6.58
N ILE A 190 -1.16 -10.90 6.56
CA ILE A 190 -0.18 -9.94 7.04
C ILE A 190 -0.90 -8.99 7.99
N VAL A 191 -0.25 -8.63 9.08
CA VAL A 191 -0.75 -7.59 10.00
C VAL A 191 0.16 -6.39 9.90
N ILE A 192 -0.44 -5.22 9.65
CA ILE A 192 0.26 -3.94 9.68
C ILE A 192 -0.04 -3.25 11.00
N LEU A 193 1.01 -2.78 11.64
CA LEU A 193 0.95 -1.98 12.86
C LEU A 193 1.88 -0.78 12.69
N TYR A 194 1.40 0.38 13.11
CA TYR A 194 2.23 1.57 13.25
C TYR A 194 2.55 1.74 14.73
N SER A 195 3.81 1.58 15.10
CA SER A 195 4.26 1.60 16.49
C SER A 195 4.66 2.99 16.95
N GLU A 196 5.30 3.75 16.08
CA GLU A 196 5.89 5.05 16.42
C GLU A 196 5.72 6.07 15.29
N LEU A 197 5.59 7.34 15.66
CA LEU A 197 5.66 8.49 14.78
C LEU A 197 6.72 9.44 15.30
N ASN A 198 7.83 9.63 14.53
CA ASN A 198 8.98 10.46 14.93
C ASN A 198 9.55 10.09 16.31
N GLY A 199 9.66 8.80 16.60
CA GLY A 199 10.15 8.30 17.90
C GLY A 199 9.14 8.39 19.05
N ILE A 200 7.92 8.82 18.80
CA ILE A 200 6.84 8.88 19.79
C ILE A 200 5.94 7.66 19.58
N PRO A 201 5.75 6.81 20.61
CA PRO A 201 4.84 5.68 20.51
C PRO A 201 3.42 6.12 20.12
N ILE A 202 2.87 5.45 19.13
CA ILE A 202 1.51 5.77 18.64
C ILE A 202 0.49 5.33 19.67
N ASN A 203 -0.20 6.32 20.20
CA ASN A 203 -1.32 6.12 21.10
C ASN A 203 -2.65 6.38 20.39
N ARG A 204 -3.77 6.18 21.10
CA ARG A 204 -5.13 6.38 20.61
C ARG A 204 -5.34 7.74 19.91
N TRP A 205 -4.63 8.78 20.32
CA TRP A 205 -4.80 10.16 19.81
C TRP A 205 -3.99 10.42 18.55
N LEU A 206 -2.85 9.73 18.37
CA LEU A 206 -1.99 9.87 17.19
C LEU A 206 -2.44 8.97 16.02
N ARG A 207 -3.23 7.93 16.27
CA ARG A 207 -3.72 7.03 15.22
C ARG A 207 -4.49 7.72 14.11
N PRO A 208 -5.42 8.68 14.37
CA PRO A 208 -6.13 9.39 13.31
C PRO A 208 -5.21 10.19 12.37
N VAL A 209 -4.01 10.57 12.83
CA VAL A 209 -3.02 11.28 11.98
C VAL A 209 -2.43 10.37 10.91
N ILE A 210 -2.41 9.07 11.15
CA ILE A 210 -1.85 8.06 10.24
C ILE A 210 -2.95 7.41 9.39
N ALA A 211 -4.15 7.32 9.94
CA ALA A 211 -5.32 6.71 9.32
C ALA A 211 -5.94 7.67 8.30
N TRP A 212 -5.35 7.74 7.09
CA TRP A 212 -5.90 8.47 5.93
C TRP A 212 -6.04 7.54 4.74
#